data_cde264306936bbba5c6a584a079dba98
#
_entry.id   cde264306936bbba5c6a584a079dba98
#
_cell.length_a   1.000
_cell.length_b   1.000
_cell.length_c   1.000
_cell.angle_alpha   90.00
_cell.angle_beta   90.00
_cell.angle_gamma   90.00
#
_symmetry.space_group_name_H-M   'P 1'
#
loop_
_entity.id
_entity.type
_entity.pdbx_description
1 polymer ?
#
loop_
_entity_poly.entity_id
_entity_poly.type
_entity_poly.pdbx_seq_one_letter_code
_entity_poly.pdbx_strand_id
1 'polypeptide(L)'
;KSMKEKVLIVGAGPGLSSSLARICISNKMQVVLASRNIKKLEKLKKEIKIETVSCDCSKLEDVKKLFKKTDKLIGTPNLVVFNASYRPKRSGITDLKQEEVQMAIQVNCFGAFLVAKEAAKRMIEKKRGSIFFTGATAGMKAFPNSAGFAIGKFGMRGLSQSLARELQPKNIHIAHFIIDGVIAKKPYGHLKFPTIDPDEIAKTY
;
A
#
# COMPACT_ATOMS: atom_id res chain seq x y z
N LYS A 1 -27.83 -13.06 -4.05
CA LYS A 1 -26.65 -12.63 -4.85
C LYS A 1 -25.52 -12.29 -3.88
N SER A 2 -24.41 -13.06 -3.91
CA SER A 2 -23.21 -12.73 -3.15
C SER A 2 -22.76 -11.29 -3.50
N MET A 3 -22.60 -10.45 -2.49
CA MET A 3 -22.08 -9.09 -2.71
C MET A 3 -20.64 -9.20 -3.19
N LYS A 4 -20.32 -8.54 -4.30
CA LYS A 4 -18.95 -8.49 -4.81
C LYS A 4 -18.05 -7.76 -3.82
N GLU A 5 -16.90 -8.35 -3.52
CA GLU A 5 -15.86 -7.72 -2.72
C GLU A 5 -15.30 -6.49 -3.46
N LYS A 6 -14.93 -5.47 -2.70
CA LYS A 6 -14.52 -4.15 -3.19
C LYS A 6 -13.16 -3.79 -2.64
N VAL A 7 -12.22 -3.51 -3.52
CA VAL A 7 -10.80 -3.34 -3.19
C VAL A 7 -10.31 -1.97 -3.61
N LEU A 8 -9.65 -1.28 -2.70
CA LEU A 8 -8.89 -0.06 -2.97
C LEU A 8 -7.39 -0.35 -2.73
N ILE A 9 -6.57 -0.16 -3.75
CA ILE A 9 -5.10 -0.28 -3.64
C ILE A 9 -4.48 1.10 -3.79
N VAL A 10 -3.82 1.57 -2.75
CA VAL A 10 -3.17 2.89 -2.69
C VAL A 10 -1.66 2.76 -2.90
N GLY A 11 -1.11 3.55 -3.80
CA GLY A 11 0.30 3.44 -4.23
C GLY A 11 0.47 2.44 -5.37
N ALA A 12 -0.41 2.54 -6.36
CA ALA A 12 -0.41 1.63 -7.48
C ALA A 12 0.70 1.94 -8.51
N GLY A 13 1.28 0.89 -9.04
CA GLY A 13 2.33 0.91 -10.06
C GLY A 13 2.40 -0.42 -10.81
N PRO A 14 3.37 -0.60 -11.71
CA PRO A 14 3.46 -1.78 -12.59
C PRO A 14 3.92 -3.07 -11.88
N GLY A 15 4.33 -3.00 -10.63
CA GLY A 15 4.81 -4.15 -9.84
C GLY A 15 3.71 -4.86 -9.07
N LEU A 16 3.92 -5.03 -7.75
CA LEU A 16 3.04 -5.79 -6.84
C LEU A 16 1.57 -5.38 -6.92
N SER A 17 1.27 -4.09 -6.95
CA SER A 17 -0.12 -3.62 -7.02
C SER A 17 -0.85 -4.02 -8.31
N SER A 18 -0.13 -4.14 -9.43
CA SER A 18 -0.71 -4.66 -10.68
C SER A 18 -1.01 -6.15 -10.57
N SER A 19 -0.12 -6.92 -9.94
CA SER A 19 -0.33 -8.36 -9.69
C SER A 19 -1.50 -8.59 -8.73
N LEU A 20 -1.61 -7.80 -7.66
CA LEU A 20 -2.76 -7.81 -6.75
C LEU A 20 -4.07 -7.49 -7.48
N ALA A 21 -4.07 -6.45 -8.32
CA ALA A 21 -5.25 -6.08 -9.08
C ALA A 21 -5.74 -7.22 -10.00
N ARG A 22 -4.81 -7.93 -10.67
CA ARG A 22 -5.16 -9.09 -11.52
C ARG A 22 -5.80 -10.21 -10.70
N ILE A 23 -5.22 -10.54 -9.54
CA ILE A 23 -5.78 -11.58 -8.64
C ILE A 23 -7.17 -11.15 -8.14
N CYS A 24 -7.35 -9.91 -7.72
CA CYS A 24 -8.66 -9.41 -7.29
C CYS A 24 -9.70 -9.50 -8.41
N ILE A 25 -9.35 -9.09 -9.63
CA ILE A 25 -10.27 -9.18 -10.79
C ILE A 25 -10.59 -10.63 -11.16
N SER A 26 -9.60 -11.55 -11.14
CA SER A 26 -9.84 -12.97 -11.40
C SER A 26 -10.78 -13.59 -10.38
N ASN A 27 -10.79 -13.08 -9.15
CA ASN A 27 -11.72 -13.44 -8.07
C ASN A 27 -13.03 -12.61 -8.11
N LYS A 28 -13.34 -11.97 -9.23
CA LYS A 28 -14.59 -11.20 -9.44
C LYS A 28 -14.78 -10.01 -8.50
N MET A 29 -13.71 -9.51 -7.89
CA MET A 29 -13.75 -8.32 -7.05
C MET A 29 -13.80 -7.04 -7.91
N GLN A 30 -14.35 -5.96 -7.36
CA GLN A 30 -14.28 -4.63 -7.97
C GLN A 30 -13.03 -3.90 -7.45
N VAL A 31 -12.24 -3.29 -8.33
CA VAL A 31 -10.93 -2.73 -7.96
C VAL A 31 -10.81 -1.27 -8.37
N VAL A 32 -10.38 -0.45 -7.41
CA VAL A 32 -9.90 0.91 -7.63
C VAL A 32 -8.40 0.97 -7.31
N LEU A 33 -7.62 1.51 -8.24
CA LEU A 33 -6.20 1.77 -8.04
C LEU A 33 -5.96 3.27 -7.87
N ALA A 34 -5.22 3.64 -6.84
CA ALA A 34 -4.82 5.02 -6.58
C ALA A 34 -3.31 5.22 -6.77
N SER A 35 -2.94 6.24 -7.52
CA SER A 35 -1.54 6.61 -7.76
C SER A 35 -1.44 8.11 -8.02
N ARG A 36 -0.31 8.74 -7.69
CA ARG A 36 -0.02 10.13 -8.09
C ARG A 36 -0.03 10.31 -9.61
N ASN A 37 0.46 9.31 -10.34
CA ASN A 37 0.51 9.30 -11.80
C ASN A 37 -0.26 8.10 -12.34
N ILE A 38 -1.53 8.30 -12.66
CA ILE A 38 -2.42 7.26 -13.20
C ILE A 38 -2.08 6.85 -14.63
N LYS A 39 -1.31 7.66 -15.39
CA LYS A 39 -0.88 7.30 -16.75
C LYS A 39 -0.07 6.00 -16.76
N LYS A 40 0.67 5.70 -15.71
CA LYS A 40 1.41 4.43 -15.54
C LYS A 40 0.50 3.20 -15.50
N LEU A 41 -0.79 3.37 -15.23
CA LEU A 41 -1.77 2.30 -15.08
C LEU A 41 -2.59 2.07 -16.36
N GLU A 42 -2.41 2.88 -17.41
CA GLU A 42 -3.20 2.80 -18.65
C GLU A 42 -3.09 1.43 -19.34
N LYS A 43 -1.89 0.83 -19.35
CA LYS A 43 -1.70 -0.52 -19.90
C LYS A 43 -2.53 -1.54 -19.12
N LEU A 44 -2.48 -1.49 -17.80
CA LEU A 44 -3.23 -2.37 -16.92
C LEU A 44 -4.76 -2.15 -17.06
N LYS A 45 -5.19 -0.90 -17.17
CA LYS A 45 -6.59 -0.54 -17.37
C LYS A 45 -7.16 -1.07 -18.69
N LYS A 46 -6.32 -1.20 -19.73
CA LYS A 46 -6.70 -1.82 -21.00
C LYS A 46 -6.76 -3.35 -20.90
N GLU A 47 -5.95 -3.94 -20.02
CA GLU A 47 -5.84 -5.39 -19.83
C GLU A 47 -6.97 -5.94 -18.97
N ILE A 48 -7.30 -5.24 -17.87
CA ILE A 48 -8.30 -5.68 -16.89
C ILE A 48 -9.26 -4.55 -16.49
N LYS A 49 -10.47 -4.92 -16.09
CA LYS A 49 -11.52 -3.97 -15.71
C LYS A 49 -11.28 -3.38 -14.32
N ILE A 50 -10.58 -2.25 -14.27
CA ILE A 50 -10.30 -1.49 -13.06
C ILE A 50 -10.66 -0.02 -13.20
N GLU A 51 -10.91 0.63 -12.08
CA GLU A 51 -10.99 2.09 -11.98
C GLU A 51 -9.68 2.68 -11.45
N THR A 52 -9.38 3.91 -11.84
CA THR A 52 -8.16 4.59 -11.42
C THR A 52 -8.47 5.98 -10.88
N VAL A 53 -7.83 6.36 -9.78
CA VAL A 53 -7.99 7.68 -9.15
C VAL A 53 -6.62 8.27 -8.85
N SER A 54 -6.41 9.53 -9.25
CA SER A 54 -5.19 10.26 -8.87
C SER A 54 -5.24 10.63 -7.39
N CYS A 55 -4.17 10.33 -6.65
CA CYS A 55 -4.05 10.61 -5.23
C CYS A 55 -2.59 10.69 -4.79
N ASP A 56 -2.24 11.75 -4.10
CA ASP A 56 -1.05 11.83 -3.26
C ASP A 56 -1.44 11.42 -1.83
N CYS A 57 -1.07 10.21 -1.42
CA CYS A 57 -1.45 9.67 -0.11
C CYS A 57 -0.84 10.41 1.08
N SER A 58 0.16 11.26 0.87
CA SER A 58 0.73 12.12 1.91
C SER A 58 -0.13 13.34 2.23
N LYS A 59 -1.18 13.60 1.44
CA LYS A 59 -2.07 14.76 1.57
C LYS A 59 -3.47 14.35 2.04
N LEU A 60 -3.89 14.90 3.17
CA LEU A 60 -5.19 14.58 3.78
C LEU A 60 -6.36 14.80 2.82
N GLU A 61 -6.40 15.92 2.11
CA GLU A 61 -7.51 16.24 1.22
C GLU A 61 -7.56 15.33 -0.01
N ASP A 62 -6.40 14.90 -0.51
CA ASP A 62 -6.34 13.93 -1.61
C ASP A 62 -6.88 12.56 -1.16
N VAL A 63 -6.52 12.13 0.05
CA VAL A 63 -7.02 10.87 0.62
C VAL A 63 -8.53 10.93 0.84
N LYS A 64 -9.06 12.02 1.39
CA LYS A 64 -10.52 12.21 1.54
C LYS A 64 -11.25 12.16 0.19
N LYS A 65 -10.71 12.84 -0.83
CA LYS A 65 -11.25 12.84 -2.20
C LYS A 65 -11.18 11.44 -2.81
N LEU A 66 -10.08 10.71 -2.59
CA LEU A 66 -9.94 9.33 -3.05
C LEU A 66 -11.07 8.44 -2.51
N PHE A 67 -11.29 8.43 -1.20
CA PHE A 67 -12.34 7.60 -0.61
C PHE A 67 -13.75 8.00 -1.08
N LYS A 68 -14.04 9.30 -1.19
CA LYS A 68 -15.33 9.79 -1.76
C LYS A 68 -15.53 9.32 -3.21
N LYS A 69 -14.47 9.34 -4.04
CA LYS A 69 -14.54 8.84 -5.41
C LYS A 69 -14.70 7.31 -5.44
N THR A 70 -13.97 6.60 -4.61
CA THR A 70 -14.07 5.13 -4.48
C THR A 70 -15.49 4.72 -4.09
N ASP A 71 -16.09 5.40 -3.09
CA ASP A 71 -17.46 5.14 -2.67
C ASP A 71 -18.47 5.31 -3.82
N LYS A 72 -18.26 6.28 -4.72
CA LYS A 72 -19.09 6.50 -5.90
C LYS A 72 -18.88 5.46 -7.00
N LEU A 73 -17.65 5.01 -7.22
CA LEU A 73 -17.29 4.09 -8.31
C LEU A 73 -17.68 2.64 -8.02
N ILE A 74 -17.38 2.16 -6.81
CA ILE A 74 -17.57 0.76 -6.44
C ILE A 74 -18.33 0.59 -5.11
N GLY A 75 -18.61 1.67 -4.40
CA GLY A 75 -19.09 1.67 -3.01
C GLY A 75 -17.96 1.54 -2.00
N THR A 76 -18.32 1.45 -0.73
CA THR A 76 -17.34 1.34 0.37
C THR A 76 -16.44 0.12 0.19
N PRO A 77 -15.10 0.30 0.10
CA PRO A 77 -14.18 -0.83 -0.01
C PRO A 77 -14.16 -1.63 1.29
N ASN A 78 -14.17 -2.93 1.17
CA ASN A 78 -13.99 -3.86 2.28
C ASN A 78 -12.59 -4.47 2.37
N LEU A 79 -11.75 -4.21 1.38
CA LEU A 79 -10.31 -4.39 1.46
C LEU A 79 -9.60 -3.11 0.99
N VAL A 80 -8.71 -2.59 1.83
CA VAL A 80 -7.83 -1.47 1.49
C VAL A 80 -6.39 -1.94 1.64
N VAL A 81 -5.61 -1.85 0.55
CA VAL A 81 -4.18 -2.20 0.55
C VAL A 81 -3.36 -0.91 0.43
N PHE A 82 -2.56 -0.63 1.45
CA PHE A 82 -1.58 0.45 1.41
C PHE A 82 -0.24 -0.08 0.90
N ASN A 83 0.06 0.22 -0.36
CA ASN A 83 1.27 -0.21 -1.06
C ASN A 83 2.18 0.97 -1.45
N ALA A 84 1.81 2.21 -1.10
CA ALA A 84 2.63 3.37 -1.40
C ALA A 84 3.96 3.31 -0.64
N SER A 85 5.03 3.69 -1.31
CA SER A 85 6.35 3.72 -0.72
C SER A 85 7.21 4.82 -1.35
N TYR A 86 7.95 5.51 -0.51
CA TYR A 86 9.07 6.36 -0.91
C TYR A 86 10.35 5.82 -0.28
N ARG A 87 11.35 5.58 -1.10
CA ARG A 87 12.64 5.07 -0.67
C ARG A 87 13.73 6.08 -1.00
N PRO A 88 14.29 6.76 0.01
CA PRO A 88 15.44 7.63 -0.18
C PRO A 88 16.63 6.89 -0.78
N LYS A 89 17.51 7.61 -1.44
CA LYS A 89 18.79 7.07 -1.84
C LYS A 89 19.57 6.63 -0.59
N ARG A 90 20.25 5.50 -0.67
CA ARG A 90 21.12 5.05 0.42
C ARG A 90 22.27 6.04 0.61
N SER A 91 22.44 6.55 1.82
CA SER A 91 23.54 7.45 2.17
C SER A 91 23.86 7.36 3.66
N GLY A 92 25.10 7.72 4.03
CA GLY A 92 25.49 7.88 5.43
C GLY A 92 24.67 8.94 6.13
N ILE A 93 24.61 8.89 7.45
CA ILE A 93 23.77 9.81 8.25
C ILE A 93 24.14 11.28 8.03
N THR A 94 25.41 11.58 7.82
CA THR A 94 25.92 12.94 7.56
C THR A 94 25.50 13.51 6.20
N ASP A 95 25.25 12.64 5.23
CA ASP A 95 24.91 13.00 3.84
C ASP A 95 23.42 12.81 3.52
N LEU A 96 22.68 12.25 4.46
CA LEU A 96 21.25 12.00 4.28
C LEU A 96 20.47 13.32 4.34
N LYS A 97 19.82 13.67 3.26
CA LYS A 97 19.05 14.92 3.15
C LYS A 97 17.80 14.89 4.00
N GLN A 98 17.55 15.98 4.73
CA GLN A 98 16.38 16.12 5.60
C GLN A 98 15.06 15.96 4.83
N GLU A 99 14.97 16.51 3.62
CA GLU A 99 13.79 16.44 2.76
C GLU A 99 13.46 15.00 2.36
N GLU A 100 14.47 14.16 2.12
CA GLU A 100 14.29 12.74 1.80
C GLU A 100 13.75 11.96 3.02
N VAL A 101 14.22 12.28 4.22
CA VAL A 101 13.71 11.69 5.46
C VAL A 101 12.26 12.12 5.70
N GLN A 102 11.97 13.42 5.57
CA GLN A 102 10.61 13.94 5.69
C GLN A 102 9.66 13.28 4.70
N MET A 103 10.07 13.17 3.44
CA MET A 103 9.26 12.49 2.42
C MET A 103 9.03 11.01 2.73
N ALA A 104 10.03 10.32 3.26
CA ALA A 104 9.89 8.92 3.67
C ALA A 104 8.88 8.77 4.81
N ILE A 105 8.91 9.65 5.81
CA ILE A 105 7.93 9.69 6.90
C ILE A 105 6.53 10.01 6.35
N GLN A 106 6.43 11.04 5.53
CA GLN A 106 5.16 11.50 4.96
C GLN A 106 4.48 10.43 4.10
N VAL A 107 5.21 9.73 3.26
CA VAL A 107 4.63 8.71 2.38
C VAL A 107 4.45 7.39 3.11
N ASN A 108 5.53 6.85 3.74
CA ASN A 108 5.49 5.47 4.26
C ASN A 108 4.73 5.34 5.57
N CYS A 109 4.73 6.39 6.42
CA CYS A 109 4.11 6.35 7.75
C CYS A 109 2.84 7.20 7.81
N PHE A 110 2.94 8.50 7.56
CA PHE A 110 1.79 9.40 7.69
C PHE A 110 0.73 9.12 6.62
N GLY A 111 1.12 8.84 5.38
CA GLY A 111 0.19 8.41 4.33
C GLY A 111 -0.54 7.12 4.68
N ALA A 112 0.18 6.14 5.25
CA ALA A 112 -0.44 4.92 5.76
C ALA A 112 -1.49 5.21 6.84
N PHE A 113 -1.20 6.12 7.77
CA PHE A 113 -2.14 6.58 8.79
C PHE A 113 -3.38 7.25 8.18
N LEU A 114 -3.21 8.17 7.24
CA LEU A 114 -4.32 8.88 6.60
C LEU A 114 -5.28 7.91 5.89
N VAL A 115 -4.73 6.98 5.12
CA VAL A 115 -5.50 5.97 4.38
C VAL A 115 -6.19 5.02 5.36
N ALA A 116 -5.49 4.52 6.37
CA ALA A 116 -6.07 3.62 7.36
C ALA A 116 -7.20 4.29 8.15
N LYS A 117 -7.05 5.55 8.51
CA LYS A 117 -8.08 6.33 9.22
C LYS A 117 -9.36 6.46 8.40
N GLU A 118 -9.27 6.79 7.11
CA GLU A 118 -10.45 6.90 6.24
C GLU A 118 -11.09 5.54 5.94
N ALA A 119 -10.28 4.48 5.82
CA ALA A 119 -10.78 3.11 5.70
C ALA A 119 -11.51 2.66 6.97
N ALA A 120 -10.87 2.82 8.13
CA ALA A 120 -11.42 2.39 9.41
C ALA A 120 -12.76 3.06 9.75
N LYS A 121 -12.92 4.36 9.49
CA LYS A 121 -14.20 5.06 9.68
C LYS A 121 -15.36 4.34 8.99
N ARG A 122 -15.18 3.96 7.73
CA ARG A 122 -16.17 3.28 6.90
C ARG A 122 -16.41 1.83 7.31
N MET A 123 -15.32 1.12 7.63
CA MET A 123 -15.36 -0.29 8.00
C MET A 123 -15.99 -0.51 9.38
N ILE A 124 -15.76 0.41 10.34
CA ILE A 124 -16.39 0.36 11.69
C ILE A 124 -17.91 0.45 11.57
N GLU A 125 -18.43 1.35 10.75
CA GLU A 125 -19.87 1.49 10.49
C GLU A 125 -20.47 0.20 9.88
N LYS A 126 -19.70 -0.48 9.02
CA LYS A 126 -20.11 -1.74 8.38
C LYS A 126 -19.83 -2.98 9.21
N LYS A 127 -19.08 -2.84 10.32
CA LYS A 127 -18.60 -3.95 11.15
C LYS A 127 -17.86 -5.03 10.35
N ARG A 128 -17.19 -4.64 9.27
CA ARG A 128 -16.49 -5.52 8.34
C ARG A 128 -15.42 -4.78 7.55
N GLY A 129 -14.26 -5.40 7.39
CA GLY A 129 -13.22 -4.92 6.50
C GLY A 129 -11.84 -5.46 6.81
N SER A 130 -10.93 -5.19 5.90
CA SER A 130 -9.51 -5.54 6.04
C SER A 130 -8.65 -4.38 5.55
N ILE A 131 -7.58 -4.07 6.29
CA ILE A 131 -6.58 -3.07 5.92
C ILE A 131 -5.22 -3.76 5.91
N PHE A 132 -4.59 -3.80 4.74
CA PHE A 132 -3.30 -4.46 4.53
C PHE A 132 -2.22 -3.42 4.26
N PHE A 133 -1.06 -3.60 4.89
CA PHE A 133 0.10 -2.74 4.72
C PHE A 133 1.25 -3.52 4.07
N THR A 134 1.78 -3.00 2.98
CA THR A 134 2.99 -3.54 2.34
C THR A 134 4.22 -3.03 3.07
N GLY A 135 4.78 -3.87 3.90
CA GLY A 135 6.01 -3.64 4.65
C GLY A 135 7.25 -4.10 3.91
N ALA A 136 8.36 -3.98 4.58
CA ALA A 136 9.67 -4.41 4.10
C ALA A 136 10.52 -4.85 5.28
N THR A 137 11.58 -5.62 5.03
CA THR A 137 12.60 -5.98 6.03
C THR A 137 13.10 -4.76 6.79
N ALA A 138 13.22 -3.60 6.10
CA ALA A 138 13.60 -2.32 6.70
C ALA A 138 12.63 -1.82 7.81
N GLY A 139 11.45 -2.39 7.96
CA GLY A 139 10.52 -2.15 9.07
C GLY A 139 10.68 -3.13 10.23
N MET A 140 11.58 -4.11 10.10
CA MET A 140 11.91 -5.10 11.12
C MET A 140 13.34 -4.97 11.59
N LYS A 141 14.27 -4.74 10.63
CA LYS A 141 15.71 -4.67 10.83
C LYS A 141 16.26 -3.57 9.92
N ALA A 142 16.82 -2.54 10.53
CA ALA A 142 17.50 -1.49 9.77
C ALA A 142 18.89 -1.94 9.32
N PHE A 143 19.33 -1.39 8.19
CA PHE A 143 20.65 -1.65 7.63
C PHE A 143 21.48 -0.35 7.59
N PRO A 144 22.82 -0.43 7.57
CA PRO A 144 23.66 0.75 7.36
C PRO A 144 23.20 1.55 6.12
N ASN A 145 23.27 2.87 6.20
CA ASN A 145 22.91 3.79 5.12
C ASN A 145 21.44 3.72 4.65
N SER A 146 20.53 3.23 5.47
CA SER A 146 19.11 3.12 5.16
C SER A 146 18.18 3.81 6.16
N ALA A 147 18.72 4.71 7.00
CA ALA A 147 17.97 5.34 8.08
C ALA A 147 16.65 5.99 7.62
N GLY A 148 16.67 6.79 6.55
CA GLY A 148 15.45 7.45 6.06
C GLY A 148 14.33 6.48 5.68
N PHE A 149 14.67 5.36 5.02
CA PHE A 149 13.68 4.35 4.67
C PHE A 149 13.18 3.57 5.89
N ALA A 150 14.09 3.20 6.78
CA ALA A 150 13.79 2.46 8.00
C ALA A 150 12.82 3.23 8.90
N ILE A 151 13.06 4.53 9.15
CA ILE A 151 12.18 5.38 9.96
C ILE A 151 10.71 5.28 9.47
N GLY A 152 10.49 5.46 8.19
CA GLY A 152 9.14 5.38 7.62
C GLY A 152 8.50 4.00 7.73
N LYS A 153 9.27 2.93 7.50
CA LYS A 153 8.77 1.55 7.55
C LYS A 153 8.54 1.03 8.97
N PHE A 154 9.37 1.41 9.94
CA PHE A 154 9.11 1.14 11.37
C PHE A 154 7.88 1.88 11.87
N GLY A 155 7.69 3.15 11.46
CA GLY A 155 6.48 3.91 11.79
C GLY A 155 5.21 3.22 11.28
N MET A 156 5.20 2.73 10.04
CA MET A 156 4.08 1.97 9.49
C MET A 156 3.86 0.65 10.25
N ARG A 157 4.92 -0.05 10.68
CA ARG A 157 4.82 -1.25 11.50
C ARG A 157 4.15 -0.96 12.84
N GLY A 158 4.59 0.10 13.54
CA GLY A 158 3.98 0.53 14.81
C GLY A 158 2.49 0.84 14.65
N LEU A 159 2.13 1.58 13.57
CA LEU A 159 0.75 1.86 13.22
C LEU A 159 -0.04 0.56 13.01
N SER A 160 0.45 -0.38 12.21
CA SER A 160 -0.27 -1.63 11.91
C SER A 160 -0.51 -2.47 13.15
N GLN A 161 0.46 -2.56 14.06
CA GLN A 161 0.33 -3.28 15.33
C GLN A 161 -0.71 -2.66 16.27
N SER A 162 -0.73 -1.33 16.37
CA SER A 162 -1.73 -0.61 17.18
C SER A 162 -3.13 -0.83 16.61
N LEU A 163 -3.31 -0.62 15.30
CA LEU A 163 -4.60 -0.81 14.65
C LEU A 163 -5.11 -2.25 14.71
N ALA A 164 -4.22 -3.24 14.64
CA ALA A 164 -4.61 -4.64 14.76
C ALA A 164 -5.31 -4.92 16.11
N ARG A 165 -4.76 -4.40 17.20
CA ARG A 165 -5.34 -4.54 18.53
C ARG A 165 -6.63 -3.73 18.71
N GLU A 166 -6.66 -2.51 18.19
CA GLU A 166 -7.80 -1.59 18.33
C GLU A 166 -9.01 -2.03 17.50
N LEU A 167 -8.79 -2.54 16.31
CA LEU A 167 -9.85 -2.78 15.31
C LEU A 167 -10.32 -4.23 15.24
N GLN A 168 -9.54 -5.19 15.75
CA GLN A 168 -9.95 -6.59 15.81
C GLN A 168 -11.28 -6.79 16.58
N PRO A 169 -11.52 -6.16 17.75
CA PRO A 169 -12.81 -6.26 18.44
C PRO A 169 -13.98 -5.66 17.65
N LYS A 170 -13.70 -4.85 16.63
CA LYS A 170 -14.68 -4.22 15.74
C LYS A 170 -14.88 -5.02 14.43
N ASN A 171 -14.37 -6.24 14.39
CA ASN A 171 -14.42 -7.14 13.23
C ASN A 171 -13.71 -6.58 11.97
N ILE A 172 -12.58 -5.88 12.19
CA ILE A 172 -11.74 -5.38 11.11
C ILE A 172 -10.36 -6.04 11.22
N HIS A 173 -9.95 -6.68 10.13
CA HIS A 173 -8.67 -7.38 10.06
C HIS A 173 -7.54 -6.45 9.58
N ILE A 174 -6.42 -6.48 10.28
CA ILE A 174 -5.20 -5.75 9.89
C ILE A 174 -4.10 -6.76 9.62
N ALA A 175 -3.46 -6.65 8.46
CA ALA A 175 -2.27 -7.43 8.13
C ALA A 175 -1.12 -6.52 7.69
N HIS A 176 0.09 -6.89 8.07
CA HIS A 176 1.33 -6.23 7.68
C HIS A 176 2.24 -7.26 7.00
N PHE A 177 2.39 -7.13 5.69
CA PHE A 177 3.18 -8.04 4.87
C PHE A 177 4.63 -7.54 4.80
N ILE A 178 5.56 -8.34 5.28
CA ILE A 178 6.98 -7.98 5.30
C ILE A 178 7.66 -8.62 4.11
N ILE A 179 7.96 -7.80 3.10
CA ILE A 179 8.64 -8.26 1.89
C ILE A 179 10.14 -8.26 2.14
N ASP A 180 10.73 -9.46 2.15
CA ASP A 180 12.16 -9.64 2.40
C ASP A 180 12.92 -9.89 1.08
N GLY A 181 12.95 -8.89 0.22
CA GLY A 181 13.66 -8.93 -1.05
C GLY A 181 13.31 -7.77 -1.97
N VAL A 182 13.88 -7.83 -3.17
CA VAL A 182 13.58 -6.87 -4.24
C VAL A 182 12.42 -7.41 -5.07
N ILE A 183 11.36 -6.60 -5.19
CA ILE A 183 10.18 -6.99 -5.99
C ILE A 183 10.50 -6.79 -7.47
N ALA A 184 10.69 -7.87 -8.21
CA ALA A 184 10.92 -7.85 -9.65
C ALA A 184 10.65 -9.22 -10.29
N LYS A 185 10.21 -9.20 -11.57
CA LYS A 185 9.98 -10.43 -12.37
C LYS A 185 11.26 -11.13 -12.82
N LYS A 186 12.36 -10.39 -12.88
CA LYS A 186 13.67 -10.93 -13.28
C LYS A 186 14.73 -10.53 -12.27
N PRO A 187 15.67 -11.41 -11.95
CA PRO A 187 16.79 -11.06 -11.08
C PRO A 187 17.59 -9.89 -11.66
N TYR A 188 17.92 -8.93 -10.82
CA TYR A 188 18.92 -7.92 -11.15
C TYR A 188 20.29 -8.52 -10.82
N GLY A 189 21.06 -8.93 -11.82
CA GLY A 189 22.29 -9.73 -11.68
C GLY A 189 23.42 -9.14 -10.82
N HIS A 190 23.29 -7.90 -10.37
CA HIS A 190 24.25 -7.21 -9.50
C HIS A 190 23.71 -6.93 -8.08
N LEU A 191 22.49 -7.35 -7.76
CA LEU A 191 21.92 -7.14 -6.43
C LEU A 191 22.25 -8.28 -5.47
N LYS A 192 22.73 -7.91 -4.28
CA LYS A 192 23.04 -8.84 -3.18
C LYS A 192 21.78 -9.36 -2.46
N PHE A 193 20.59 -8.93 -2.85
CA PHE A 193 19.33 -9.30 -2.22
C PHE A 193 18.51 -10.23 -3.11
N PRO A 194 17.78 -11.19 -2.53
CA PRO A 194 16.90 -12.05 -3.29
C PRO A 194 15.84 -11.23 -4.04
N THR A 195 15.53 -11.65 -5.24
CA THR A 195 14.45 -11.10 -6.05
C THR A 195 13.21 -11.96 -5.87
N ILE A 196 12.08 -11.32 -5.61
CA ILE A 196 10.80 -12.01 -5.42
C ILE A 196 9.83 -11.54 -6.49
N ASP A 197 9.22 -12.50 -7.18
CA ASP A 197 8.22 -12.21 -8.22
C ASP A 197 6.98 -11.56 -7.59
N PRO A 198 6.52 -10.40 -8.08
CA PRO A 198 5.32 -9.76 -7.59
C PRO A 198 4.06 -10.61 -7.70
N ASP A 199 3.98 -11.52 -8.67
CA ASP A 199 2.83 -12.43 -8.81
C ASP A 199 2.80 -13.46 -7.68
N GLU A 200 3.97 -13.94 -7.21
CA GLU A 200 4.05 -14.84 -6.06
C GLU A 200 3.74 -14.12 -4.74
N ILE A 201 4.23 -12.89 -4.57
CA ILE A 201 3.88 -12.08 -3.39
C ILE A 201 2.37 -11.84 -3.33
N ALA A 202 1.77 -11.52 -4.47
CA ALA A 202 0.34 -11.20 -4.54
C ALA A 202 -0.57 -12.36 -4.13
N LYS A 203 -0.14 -13.61 -4.26
CA LYS A 203 -0.88 -14.80 -3.79
C LYS A 203 -0.99 -14.87 -2.26
N THR A 204 -0.13 -14.17 -1.54
CA THR A 204 -0.12 -14.16 -0.07
C THR A 204 -1.13 -13.16 0.52
N TYR A 205 -1.49 -12.14 -0.25
CA TYR A 205 -2.49 -11.15 0.14
C TYR A 205 -3.91 -11.70 0.07
#